data_6bfa2091715ee0b197a78d57381f9b69
#
_entry.id   6bfa2091715ee0b197a78d57381f9b69
#
_cell.length_a   1.000
_cell.length_b   1.000
_cell.length_c   1.000
_cell.angle_alpha   90.00
_cell.angle_beta   90.00
_cell.angle_gamma   90.00
#
_symmetry.space_group_name_H-M   'P 1'
#
loop_
_entity.id
_entity.type
_entity.pdbx_description
1 polymer ?
#
loop_
_entity_poly.entity_id
_entity_poly.type
_entity_poly.pdbx_seq_one_letter_code
_entity_poly.pdbx_strand_id
1 'polypeptide(L)' 'MREKVLDAILAIFADKRADGEVLPFATSREVALLLHISVSEVERMAKDIDITKGRTEEYEYYYE' A
#
# COMPACT_ATOMS: atom_id res chain seq x y z
N MET A 1 11.87 -7.49 -3.90
CA MET A 1 10.60 -6.95 -4.41
C MET A 1 9.63 -6.58 -3.29
N ARG A 2 9.58 -7.38 -2.22
CA ARG A 2 8.77 -7.05 -1.04
C ARG A 2 9.12 -5.69 -0.45
N GLU A 3 10.41 -5.35 -0.43
CA GLU A 3 10.87 -4.06 0.07
C GLU A 3 10.36 -2.91 -0.78
N LYS A 4 10.25 -3.12 -2.09
CA LYS A 4 9.72 -2.10 -2.99
C LYS A 4 8.24 -1.87 -2.75
N VAL A 5 7.51 -2.94 -2.42
CA VAL A 5 6.09 -2.82 -2.07
C VAL A 5 5.93 -1.98 -0.80
N LEU A 6 6.73 -2.27 0.22
CA LEU A 6 6.68 -1.49 1.46
C LEU A 6 7.04 -0.03 1.20
N ASP A 7 8.10 0.21 0.43
CA ASP A 7 8.53 1.58 0.11
C ASP A 7 7.43 2.32 -0.65
N ALA A 8 6.74 1.64 -1.56
CA ALA A 8 5.65 2.24 -2.31
C ALA A 8 4.48 2.60 -1.39
N ILE A 9 4.14 1.72 -0.46
CA ILE A 9 3.07 1.98 0.52
C ILE A 9 3.41 3.22 1.34
N LEU A 10 4.63 3.29 1.84
CA LEU A 10 5.07 4.43 2.65
C LEU A 10 5.11 5.72 1.84
N ALA A 11 5.48 5.65 0.58
CA ALA A 11 5.47 6.82 -0.30
C ALA A 11 4.04 7.32 -0.53
N ILE A 12 3.09 6.41 -0.71
CA ILE A 12 1.68 6.78 -0.86
C ILE A 12 1.17 7.44 0.42
N PHE A 13 1.53 6.91 1.58
CA PHE A 13 1.17 7.53 2.86
C PHE A 13 1.71 8.95 2.94
N ALA A 14 2.97 9.16 2.56
CA ALA A 14 3.60 10.48 2.62
C ALA A 14 2.88 11.47 1.71
N ASP A 15 2.52 11.05 0.51
CA ASP A 15 1.80 11.91 -0.44
C ASP A 15 0.43 12.30 0.11
N LYS A 16 -0.28 11.35 0.69
CA LYS A 16 -1.61 11.63 1.22
C LYS A 16 -1.55 12.52 2.45
N ARG A 17 -0.52 12.38 3.27
CA ARG A 17 -0.32 13.28 4.40
C ARG A 17 -0.01 14.70 3.94
N ALA A 18 0.76 14.83 2.87
CA ALA A 18 1.03 16.14 2.31
C ALA A 18 -0.25 16.80 1.82
N ASP A 19 -1.26 16.03 1.41
CA ASP A 19 -2.56 16.53 1.01
C ASP A 19 -3.47 16.80 2.22
N GLY A 20 -3.00 16.55 3.43
CA GLY A 20 -3.73 16.86 4.65
C GLY A 20 -4.50 15.69 5.26
N GLU A 21 -4.30 14.48 4.78
CA GLU A 21 -4.96 13.32 5.38
C GLU A 21 -4.34 12.96 6.73
N VAL A 22 -5.20 12.79 7.73
CA VAL A 22 -4.76 12.48 9.08
C VAL A 22 -4.41 10.99 9.21
N LEU A 23 -5.23 10.14 8.61
CA LEU A 23 -5.03 8.69 8.64
C LEU A 23 -4.96 8.17 7.21
N PRO A 24 -3.82 8.33 6.56
CA PRO A 24 -3.70 7.90 5.18
C PRO A 24 -3.77 6.38 5.04
N PHE A 25 -4.21 5.95 3.89
CA PHE A 25 -4.20 4.53 3.55
C PHE A 25 -3.76 4.36 2.10
N ALA A 26 -3.31 3.16 1.76
CA ALA A 26 -2.92 2.81 0.42
C ALA A 26 -3.62 1.51 0.02
N THR A 27 -4.08 1.43 -1.22
CA THR A 27 -4.68 0.20 -1.71
C THR A 27 -3.65 -0.59 -2.51
N SER A 28 -3.86 -1.90 -2.63
CA SER A 28 -2.98 -2.72 -3.45
C SER A 28 -2.97 -2.25 -4.90
N ARG A 29 -4.09 -1.70 -5.38
CA ARG A 29 -4.16 -1.13 -6.72
C ARG A 29 -3.23 0.05 -6.90
N GLU A 30 -3.21 0.96 -5.91
CA GLU A 30 -2.31 2.11 -5.96
C GLU A 30 -0.85 1.68 -5.98
N VAL A 31 -0.51 0.70 -5.16
CA VAL A 31 0.85 0.16 -5.13
C VAL A 31 1.20 -0.50 -6.46
N ALA A 32 0.27 -1.27 -7.01
CA ALA A 32 0.47 -1.95 -8.29
C ALA A 32 0.74 -0.95 -9.41
N LEU A 33 -0.03 0.13 -9.44
CA LEU A 33 0.17 1.19 -10.43
C LEU A 33 1.53 1.86 -10.29
N LEU A 34 1.93 2.14 -9.06
CA LEU A 34 3.20 2.80 -8.80
C LEU A 34 4.38 1.92 -9.21
N LEU A 35 4.29 0.63 -8.99
CA LEU A 35 5.36 -0.31 -9.29
C LEU A 35 5.27 -0.95 -10.67
N HIS A 36 4.19 -0.68 -11.41
CA HIS A 36 3.93 -1.27 -12.73
C HIS A 36 3.89 -2.79 -12.71
N ILE A 37 3.22 -3.33 -11.68
CA ILE A 37 2.99 -4.77 -11.54
C ILE A 37 1.50 -5.02 -11.31
N SER A 38 1.11 -6.29 -11.27
CA SER A 38 -0.30 -6.64 -11.05
C SER A 38 -0.69 -6.54 -9.59
N VAL A 39 -1.98 -6.33 -9.34
CA VAL A 39 -2.52 -6.32 -7.97
C VAL A 39 -2.24 -7.65 -7.30
N SER A 40 -2.39 -8.77 -8.00
CA SER A 40 -2.11 -10.09 -7.46
C SER A 40 -0.68 -10.21 -6.95
N GLU A 41 0.26 -9.64 -7.68
CA GLU A 41 1.66 -9.66 -7.25
C GLU A 41 1.88 -8.84 -5.99
N VAL A 42 1.24 -7.67 -5.90
CA VAL A 42 1.32 -6.85 -4.71
C VAL A 42 0.79 -7.61 -3.50
N GLU A 43 -0.38 -8.22 -3.63
CA GLU A 43 -0.99 -8.97 -2.52
C GLU A 43 -0.10 -10.13 -2.07
N ARG A 44 0.48 -10.84 -3.02
CA ARG A 44 1.36 -11.96 -2.71
C ARG A 44 2.63 -11.51 -1.98
N MET A 45 3.22 -10.41 -2.42
CA MET A 45 4.46 -9.92 -1.83
C MET A 45 4.24 -9.22 -0.51
N ALA A 46 3.06 -8.63 -0.32
CA ALA A 46 2.77 -7.83 0.86
C ALA A 46 2.24 -8.64 2.04
N LYS A 47 1.95 -9.91 1.86
CA LYS A 47 1.30 -10.68 2.92
C LYS A 47 2.10 -10.76 4.22
N ASP A 48 3.40 -10.58 4.14
CA ASP A 48 4.28 -10.61 5.32
C ASP A 48 4.59 -9.22 5.86
N ILE A 49 4.04 -8.18 5.25
CA ILE A 49 4.29 -6.80 5.70
C ILE A 49 3.38 -6.53 6.90
N ASP A 50 4.01 -6.16 8.00
CA ASP A 50 3.31 -5.92 9.26
C ASP A 50 2.78 -4.48 9.30
N ILE A 51 1.76 -4.24 8.50
CA ILE A 51 1.03 -2.98 8.46
C ILE A 51 -0.43 -3.32 8.57
N THR A 52 -1.18 -2.57 9.37
CA THR A 52 -2.62 -2.77 9.49
C THR A 52 -3.25 -2.67 8.11
N LYS A 53 -4.04 -3.66 7.76
CA LYS A 53 -4.72 -3.67 6.48
C LYS A 53 -6.17 -4.07 6.64
N GLY A 54 -7.04 -3.28 6.00
CA GLY A 54 -8.43 -3.60 5.90
C GLY A 54 -8.66 -4.60 4.78
N ARG A 55 -9.84 -5.17 4.76
CA ARG A 55 -10.16 -6.18 3.76
C ARG A 55 -11.42 -5.81 3.01
N THR A 56 -11.24 -5.60 1.72
CA THR A 56 -12.33 -5.47 0.75
C THR A 56 -12.00 -6.43 -0.37
N GLU A 57 -12.42 -6.16 -1.59
CA GLU A 57 -11.98 -6.94 -2.74
C GLU A 57 -10.47 -6.75 -2.98
N GLU A 58 -9.92 -5.63 -2.50
CA GLU A 58 -8.50 -5.34 -2.55
C GLU A 58 -8.02 -5.09 -1.14
N TYR A 59 -6.75 -5.42 -0.86
CA TYR A 59 -6.16 -5.10 0.43
C TYR A 59 -5.94 -3.60 0.53
N GLU A 60 -6.24 -3.06 1.69
CA GLU A 60 -5.95 -1.69 2.02
C GLU A 60 -4.96 -1.68 3.17
N TYR A 61 -3.94 -0.84 3.05
CA TYR A 61 -2.89 -0.71 4.06
C TYR A 61 -3.08 0.61 4.75
N TYR A 62 -3.17 0.58 6.07
CA TYR A 62 -3.43 1.78 6.86
C TYR A 62 -2.20 2.16 7.65
N TYR A 63 -1.98 3.45 7.74
CA TYR A 63 -0.90 3.97 8.58
C TYR A 63 -1.30 3.84 10.05
N GLU A 64 -0.41 3.34 10.85
CA GLU A 64 -0.63 3.24 12.29
C GLU A 64 0.00 4.40 13.04
#